data_48e7e5662c8f1208728c8fec991ffb25
#
_entry.id   48e7e5662c8f1208728c8fec991ffb25
#
_cell.length_a   1.000
_cell.length_b   1.000
_cell.length_c   1.000
_cell.angle_alpha   90.00
_cell.angle_beta   90.00
_cell.angle_gamma   90.00
#
_symmetry.space_group_name_H-M   'P 1'
#
loop_
_entity.id
_entity.type
_entity.pdbx_description
1 polymer ?
#
loop_
_entity_poly.entity_id
_entity_poly.type
_entity_poly.pdbx_seq_one_letter_code
_entity_poly.pdbx_strand_id
1 'polypeptide(L)'
;MSKKTYSERELKFETKQLHVGQEQADPVTDARAVPIYLTSSYVFHNSQHAADRFGLRDAGNIYGRLTNPTEDTFEQRIAALEGGVAALAVGSGAAALTYAFQAVAHLSLIHISEPTR
;
A
#
# COMPACT_ATOMS: atom_id res chain seq x y z
N MET A 1 17.59 21.22 -6.88
CA MET A 1 16.60 20.56 -7.77
C MET A 1 16.24 19.23 -7.14
N SER A 2 14.98 19.05 -6.72
CA SER A 2 14.51 17.74 -6.23
C SER A 2 14.59 16.75 -7.39
N LYS A 3 15.21 15.58 -7.17
CA LYS A 3 15.22 14.51 -8.16
C LYS A 3 13.80 13.94 -8.24
N LYS A 4 13.22 13.92 -9.43
CA LYS A 4 11.93 13.26 -9.66
C LYS A 4 12.03 11.78 -9.27
N THR A 5 11.03 11.27 -8.59
CA THR A 5 10.87 9.83 -8.31
C THR A 5 10.66 9.07 -9.62
N TYR A 6 10.82 7.75 -9.61
CA TYR A 6 10.59 6.95 -10.83
C TYR A 6 9.14 7.01 -11.30
N SER A 7 8.17 7.16 -10.38
CA SER A 7 6.75 7.34 -10.70
C SER A 7 6.42 8.67 -11.39
N GLU A 8 7.23 9.70 -11.17
CA GLU A 8 7.05 11.03 -11.77
C GLU A 8 7.74 11.19 -13.14
N ARG A 9 8.42 10.15 -13.62
CA ARG A 9 9.11 10.15 -14.92
C ARG A 9 8.25 9.39 -15.92
N GLU A 10 8.31 9.78 -17.18
CA GLU A 10 7.79 8.98 -18.29
C GLU A 10 8.68 7.74 -18.49
N LEU A 11 8.46 6.72 -17.66
CA LEU A 11 9.19 5.48 -17.74
C LEU A 11 8.43 4.47 -18.59
N LYS A 12 9.19 3.68 -19.36
CA LYS A 12 8.63 2.53 -20.06
C LYS A 12 8.12 1.48 -19.06
N PHE A 13 7.18 0.68 -19.49
CA PHE A 13 6.54 -0.36 -18.67
C PHE A 13 7.56 -1.28 -17.99
N GLU A 14 8.55 -1.76 -18.74
CA GLU A 14 9.61 -2.66 -18.23
C GLU A 14 10.45 -1.99 -17.14
N THR A 15 10.70 -0.68 -17.25
CA THR A 15 11.44 0.07 -16.23
C THR A 15 10.62 0.24 -14.96
N LYS A 16 9.30 0.50 -15.12
CA LYS A 16 8.39 0.60 -13.97
C LYS A 16 8.34 -0.72 -13.19
N GLN A 17 8.26 -1.85 -13.88
CA GLN A 17 8.25 -3.19 -13.24
C GLN A 17 9.44 -3.43 -12.31
N LEU A 18 10.59 -2.85 -12.61
CA LEU A 18 11.83 -3.12 -11.89
C LEU A 18 12.15 -2.08 -10.79
N HIS A 19 11.67 -0.85 -10.93
CA HIS A 19 12.21 0.25 -10.13
C HIS A 19 11.18 1.00 -9.28
N VAL A 20 9.92 1.08 -9.67
CA VAL A 20 8.91 1.80 -8.89
C VAL A 20 8.68 1.11 -7.54
N GLY A 21 8.61 1.91 -6.48
CA GLY A 21 8.45 1.46 -5.10
C GLY A 21 9.75 1.06 -4.41
N GLN A 22 10.90 1.13 -5.11
CA GLN A 22 12.22 0.86 -4.54
C GLN A 22 13.29 1.86 -5.01
N GLU A 23 12.90 3.13 -5.13
CA GLU A 23 13.79 4.19 -5.59
C GLU A 23 14.92 4.49 -4.60
N GLN A 24 14.65 4.28 -3.32
CA GLN A 24 15.62 4.43 -2.23
C GLN A 24 16.13 3.06 -1.79
N ALA A 25 17.43 2.98 -1.47
CA ALA A 25 17.97 1.82 -0.78
C ALA A 25 17.42 1.74 0.65
N ASP A 26 17.41 0.55 1.24
CA ASP A 26 17.04 0.39 2.65
C ASP A 26 17.95 1.26 3.54
N PRO A 27 17.40 2.14 4.39
CA PRO A 27 18.20 3.10 5.14
C PRO A 27 19.09 2.48 6.24
N VAL A 28 18.84 1.21 6.60
CA VAL A 28 19.58 0.51 7.64
C VAL A 28 20.72 -0.33 7.06
N THR A 29 20.47 -1.00 5.94
CA THR A 29 21.38 -1.98 5.36
C THR A 29 21.99 -1.57 4.04
N ASP A 30 21.56 -0.44 3.47
CA ASP A 30 21.86 -0.01 2.10
C ASP A 30 21.47 -1.04 1.02
N ALA A 31 20.61 -1.99 1.37
CA ALA A 31 20.14 -3.00 0.43
C ALA A 31 19.38 -2.36 -0.73
N ARG A 32 19.76 -2.71 -1.95
CA ARG A 32 19.09 -2.23 -3.15
C ARG A 32 17.74 -2.88 -3.37
N ALA A 33 17.63 -4.17 -3.10
CA ALA A 33 16.36 -4.89 -3.10
C ALA A 33 15.59 -4.56 -1.83
N VAL A 34 14.27 -4.48 -1.93
CA VAL A 34 13.42 -4.25 -0.75
C VAL A 34 13.54 -5.45 0.19
N PRO A 35 13.91 -5.25 1.47
CA PRO A 35 13.90 -6.32 2.45
C PRO A 35 12.52 -6.93 2.63
N ILE A 36 12.46 -8.21 2.98
CA ILE A 36 11.20 -8.89 3.32
C ILE A 36 10.92 -8.65 4.80
N TYR A 37 9.94 -7.83 5.09
CA TYR A 37 9.49 -7.53 6.46
C TYR A 37 8.44 -8.54 6.90
N LEU A 38 8.87 -9.65 7.45
CA LEU A 38 7.99 -10.70 7.97
C LEU A 38 7.68 -10.43 9.46
N THR A 39 6.82 -9.47 9.71
CA THR A 39 6.42 -9.07 11.06
C THR A 39 4.94 -8.72 11.13
N SER A 40 4.34 -8.92 12.31
CA SER A 40 2.94 -8.55 12.58
C SER A 40 2.79 -7.14 13.16
N SER A 41 3.78 -6.66 13.92
CA SER A 41 3.66 -5.39 14.67
C SER A 41 4.97 -4.62 14.67
N TYR A 42 4.84 -3.31 14.90
CA TYR A 42 5.96 -2.38 14.98
C TYR A 42 6.01 -1.71 16.35
N VAL A 43 7.19 -1.35 16.81
CA VAL A 43 7.42 -0.76 18.14
C VAL A 43 7.29 0.76 18.07
N PHE A 44 6.64 1.32 19.06
CA PHE A 44 6.59 2.78 19.26
C PHE A 44 7.63 3.21 20.28
N HIS A 45 8.23 4.38 20.06
CA HIS A 45 9.25 4.93 20.95
C HIS A 45 8.68 5.40 22.29
N ASN A 46 7.44 5.89 22.28
CA ASN A 46 6.68 6.34 23.45
C ASN A 46 5.20 6.46 23.14
N SER A 47 4.37 6.79 24.12
CA SER A 47 2.92 6.91 23.98
C SER A 47 2.50 8.02 23.00
N GLN A 48 3.24 9.13 22.95
CA GLN A 48 2.95 10.21 22.01
C GLN A 48 3.20 9.77 20.57
N HIS A 49 4.30 9.07 20.29
CA HIS A 49 4.58 8.50 18.98
C HIS A 49 3.46 7.54 18.54
N ALA A 50 2.98 6.70 19.44
CA ALA A 50 1.83 5.82 19.15
C ALA A 50 0.57 6.64 18.81
N ALA A 51 0.24 7.66 19.61
CA ALA A 51 -0.91 8.52 19.37
C ALA A 51 -0.81 9.26 18.02
N ASP A 52 0.37 9.70 17.63
CA ASP A 52 0.59 10.38 16.36
C ASP A 52 0.46 9.43 15.15
N ARG A 53 0.95 8.20 15.26
CA ARG A 53 0.78 7.14 14.26
C ARG A 53 -0.70 6.78 14.07
N PHE A 54 -1.41 6.46 15.14
CA PHE A 54 -2.84 6.14 15.08
C PHE A 54 -3.70 7.32 14.67
N GLY A 55 -3.26 8.54 14.98
CA GLY A 55 -3.90 9.79 14.57
C GLY A 55 -3.53 10.25 13.16
N LEU A 56 -2.74 9.47 12.41
CA LEU A 56 -2.25 9.78 11.05
C LEU A 56 -1.49 11.13 10.95
N ARG A 57 -0.90 11.58 12.06
CA ARG A 57 -0.05 12.78 12.12
C ARG A 57 1.41 12.46 11.83
N ASP A 58 1.81 11.21 12.03
CA ASP A 58 3.13 10.69 11.72
C ASP A 58 3.00 9.49 10.79
N ALA A 59 3.68 9.53 9.65
CA ALA A 59 3.67 8.46 8.68
C ALA A 59 4.53 7.28 9.14
N GLY A 60 4.07 6.05 8.89
CA GLY A 60 4.85 4.84 9.12
C GLY A 60 4.02 3.66 9.56
N ASN A 61 4.71 2.58 9.88
CA ASN A 61 4.09 1.29 10.11
C ASN A 61 3.54 1.16 11.53
N ILE A 62 2.39 0.54 11.64
CA ILE A 62 1.68 0.26 12.90
C ILE A 62 1.55 -1.25 13.07
N TYR A 63 0.97 -1.90 12.10
CA TYR A 63 0.68 -3.33 12.12
C TYR A 63 0.70 -3.89 10.70
N GLY A 64 1.27 -5.06 10.51
CA GLY A 64 1.54 -5.66 9.19
C GLY A 64 0.33 -5.89 8.28
N ARG A 65 -0.91 -5.92 8.82
CA ARG A 65 -2.13 -5.95 8.00
C ARG A 65 -2.56 -4.58 7.48
N LEU A 66 -2.07 -3.51 8.10
CA LEU A 66 -2.42 -2.15 7.74
C LEU A 66 -1.35 -1.52 6.86
N THR A 67 -0.10 -1.76 7.23
CA THR A 67 1.07 -1.16 6.57
C THR A 67 2.25 -2.11 6.71
N ASN A 68 2.87 -2.46 5.59
CA ASN A 68 4.09 -3.25 5.57
C ASN A 68 4.96 -2.76 4.41
N PRO A 69 6.26 -2.46 4.62
CA PRO A 69 7.12 -1.92 3.56
C PRO A 69 7.25 -2.83 2.34
N THR A 70 7.15 -4.14 2.53
CA THR A 70 7.19 -5.12 1.43
C THR A 70 5.92 -5.05 0.58
N GLU A 71 4.76 -4.98 1.23
CA GLU A 71 3.46 -4.82 0.56
C GLU A 71 3.36 -3.45 -0.12
N ASP A 72 3.78 -2.38 0.56
CA ASP A 72 3.76 -1.02 0.03
C ASP A 72 4.55 -0.91 -1.28
N THR A 73 5.71 -1.56 -1.38
CA THR A 73 6.47 -1.62 -2.63
C THR A 73 5.69 -2.28 -3.77
N PHE A 74 4.97 -3.35 -3.47
CA PHE A 74 4.11 -4.04 -4.44
C PHE A 74 2.95 -3.13 -4.87
N GLU A 75 2.28 -2.51 -3.91
CA GLU A 75 1.14 -1.62 -4.15
C GLU A 75 1.52 -0.42 -5.02
N GLN A 76 2.61 0.27 -4.68
CA GLN A 76 3.14 1.38 -5.48
C GLN A 76 3.46 0.97 -6.91
N ARG A 77 4.05 -0.21 -7.08
CA ARG A 77 4.43 -0.73 -8.40
C ARG A 77 3.23 -1.07 -9.25
N ILE A 78 2.24 -1.76 -8.70
CA ILE A 78 1.00 -2.08 -9.41
C ILE A 78 0.25 -0.81 -9.76
N ALA A 79 0.10 0.14 -8.83
CA ALA A 79 -0.51 1.43 -9.13
C ALA A 79 0.15 2.14 -10.30
N ALA A 80 1.49 2.16 -10.33
CA ALA A 80 2.23 2.80 -11.42
C ALA A 80 2.11 2.06 -12.77
N LEU A 81 2.01 0.74 -12.77
CA LEU A 81 1.85 -0.08 -13.98
C LEU A 81 0.46 0.07 -14.58
N GLU A 82 -0.57 0.13 -13.73
CA GLU A 82 -1.97 0.28 -14.13
C GLU A 82 -2.38 1.75 -14.35
N GLY A 83 -1.49 2.71 -14.05
CA GLY A 83 -1.81 4.14 -14.13
C GLY A 83 -2.81 4.59 -13.07
N GLY A 84 -2.93 3.83 -11.97
CA GLY A 84 -3.79 4.14 -10.84
C GLY A 84 -3.17 5.15 -9.87
N VAL A 85 -4.00 5.75 -9.04
CA VAL A 85 -3.55 6.66 -7.96
C VAL A 85 -2.94 5.88 -6.79
N ALA A 86 -3.50 4.72 -6.50
CA ALA A 86 -3.04 3.81 -5.44
C ALA A 86 -3.50 2.38 -5.75
N ALA A 87 -2.93 1.41 -5.05
CA ALA A 87 -3.35 0.02 -5.04
C ALA A 87 -3.42 -0.48 -3.59
N LEU A 88 -4.19 -1.52 -3.36
CA LEU A 88 -4.27 -2.21 -2.06
C LEU A 88 -4.04 -3.70 -2.29
N ALA A 89 -3.02 -4.24 -1.65
CA ALA A 89 -2.76 -5.67 -1.64
C ALA A 89 -3.66 -6.37 -0.62
N VAL A 90 -4.24 -7.49 -1.02
CA VAL A 90 -5.10 -8.31 -0.15
C VAL A 90 -4.78 -9.78 -0.33
N GLY A 91 -5.08 -10.59 0.68
CA GLY A 91 -4.68 -11.99 0.74
C GLY A 91 -5.37 -12.93 -0.26
N SER A 92 -6.39 -12.45 -1.00
CA SER A 92 -7.10 -13.27 -2.01
C SER A 92 -7.90 -12.42 -2.99
N GLY A 93 -8.16 -12.97 -4.18
CA GLY A 93 -9.05 -12.35 -5.16
C GLY A 93 -10.48 -12.18 -4.66
N ALA A 94 -10.98 -13.10 -3.82
CA ALA A 94 -12.30 -12.97 -3.19
C ALA A 94 -12.35 -11.75 -2.26
N ALA A 95 -11.31 -11.51 -1.47
CA ALA A 95 -11.20 -10.32 -0.64
C ALA A 95 -11.14 -9.04 -1.49
N ALA A 96 -10.37 -9.05 -2.58
CA ALA A 96 -10.28 -7.91 -3.50
C ALA A 96 -11.65 -7.54 -4.07
N LEU A 97 -12.41 -8.52 -4.56
CA LEU A 97 -13.76 -8.30 -5.06
C LEU A 97 -14.70 -7.75 -3.97
N THR A 98 -14.65 -8.36 -2.78
CA THR A 98 -15.47 -7.92 -1.65
C THR A 98 -15.20 -6.46 -1.29
N TYR A 99 -13.95 -6.08 -1.16
CA TYR A 99 -13.58 -4.70 -0.82
C TYR A 99 -13.92 -3.72 -1.95
N ALA A 100 -13.75 -4.12 -3.22
CA ALA A 100 -14.13 -3.29 -4.35
C ALA A 100 -15.65 -3.00 -4.32
N PHE A 101 -16.48 -4.03 -4.09
CA PHE A 101 -17.92 -3.84 -3.96
C PHE A 101 -18.29 -3.00 -2.74
N GLN A 102 -17.68 -3.25 -1.58
CA GLN A 102 -17.93 -2.47 -0.37
C GLN A 102 -17.53 -1.00 -0.51
N ALA A 103 -16.48 -0.71 -1.25
CA ALA A 103 -16.02 0.65 -1.48
C ALA A 103 -17.01 1.49 -2.31
N VAL A 104 -17.71 0.86 -3.26
CA VAL A 104 -18.63 1.55 -4.18
C VAL A 104 -20.11 1.35 -3.81
N ALA A 105 -20.43 0.27 -3.10
CA ALA A 105 -21.77 -0.08 -2.66
C ALA A 105 -21.99 0.37 -1.22
N HIS A 106 -22.76 1.41 -1.00
CA HIS A 106 -23.24 1.74 0.34
C HIS A 106 -24.12 0.61 0.88
N LEU A 107 -24.19 0.45 2.22
CA LEU A 107 -24.96 -0.59 2.90
C LEU A 107 -26.40 -0.75 2.39
N SER A 108 -27.01 0.31 1.86
CA SER A 108 -28.35 0.28 1.27
C SER A 108 -28.43 -0.50 -0.05
N LEU A 109 -27.34 -0.75 -0.75
CA LEU A 109 -27.31 -1.50 -2.01
C LEU A 109 -27.33 -3.02 -1.81
N ILE A 110 -27.05 -3.52 -0.60
CA ILE A 110 -27.16 -4.94 -0.27
C ILE A 110 -28.64 -5.40 -0.41
N HIS A 111 -29.62 -4.53 -0.16
CA HIS A 111 -31.03 -4.83 -0.34
C HIS A 111 -31.52 -4.83 -1.80
N ILE A 112 -30.74 -4.27 -2.73
CA ILE A 112 -31.12 -4.23 -4.16
C ILE A 112 -30.79 -5.55 -4.86
N SER A 113 -29.89 -6.34 -4.31
CA SER A 113 -29.48 -7.63 -4.89
C SER A 113 -30.30 -8.82 -4.39
N GLU A 114 -31.17 -8.66 -3.40
CA GLU A 114 -32.11 -9.71 -3.01
C GLU A 114 -33.31 -9.73 -3.94
N PRO A 115 -33.59 -10.87 -4.60
CA PRO A 115 -34.82 -11.00 -5.38
C PRO A 115 -36.01 -10.87 -4.44
N THR A 116 -36.77 -9.81 -4.61
CA THR A 116 -38.08 -9.68 -3.98
C THR A 116 -38.92 -10.88 -4.40
N ARG A 117 -39.27 -11.72 -3.45
CA ARG A 117 -40.27 -12.76 -3.63
C ARG A 117 -41.65 -12.15 -3.72
#